data_b3be164bf849c7986f91363cc1d94a47
#
_entry.id   b3be164bf849c7986f91363cc1d94a47
#
_cell.length_a   1.000
_cell.length_b   1.000
_cell.length_c   1.000
_cell.angle_alpha   90.00
_cell.angle_beta   90.00
_cell.angle_gamma   90.00
#
_symmetry.space_group_name_H-M   'P 1'
#
loop_
_entity.id
_entity.type
_entity.pdbx_description
1 polymer ?
#
loop_
_entity_poly.entity_id
_entity_poly.type
_entity_poly.pdbx_seq_one_letter_code
_entity_poly.pdbx_strand_id
1 'polypeptide(L)'
;YPSTHDLGTFAVMICVSIGRGRHRHMIAEHRHLVTQGAKLVELRLDYINGQINLKRLCAERPCPVVITIRREIDGGKWRGSEDERQMIMRQAIVDGVDYIDLEEDVAKVIRRYGKTKRIVSYHDFRHTPEDLGAIHARLAALDADVVKLACMANSPHDNLRMMQLVQSAKVPTVGMCMGDLGTPSRILCGRFGAPFTYASFHHERLLAPGQLSFEQMSKIYHYESIDSNTAILGVIADPIGHSFSPLVHNTALRQAAMNAVYVPFRVPAESLDQFLTDAKTWGIHGLSVTIPHKEAVLKRLTKFDPAVKGIGAANTLVFEDDDLIGYNTDFRAALDSLERVKAPVAEGGLASAASDPANAELQGKKALILGAGGAARAMAYGLKKLNVNVVISSRTLRRAQALAAAIGCECVDWNNRHAISPAVLINCSPVGMHPNVDETPYDKNHLRNSMIVFDMVYNPENTLLIKEARAQDCLVVTGVEMFVRQASLQFKLFTGQDAPWELMRDTLKRAMGAARM
;
A
#
# COMPACT_ATOMS: atom_id res chain seq x y z
N TYR A 1 -9.05 1.21 38.25
CA TYR A 1 -8.88 2.04 37.06
C TYR A 1 -8.66 3.48 37.49
N PRO A 2 -7.52 4.12 37.19
CA PRO A 2 -7.37 5.56 37.37
C PRO A 2 -7.85 6.26 36.09
N SER A 3 -8.53 7.36 36.29
CA SER A 3 -9.14 8.29 35.34
C SER A 3 -8.21 8.67 34.19
N THR A 4 -8.72 8.51 32.96
CA THR A 4 -8.16 9.06 31.73
C THR A 4 -7.98 10.57 31.87
N HIS A 5 -6.74 11.04 31.86
CA HIS A 5 -6.45 12.44 31.57
C HIS A 5 -6.98 12.76 30.17
N ASP A 6 -7.82 13.76 30.13
CA ASP A 6 -8.35 14.40 28.91
C ASP A 6 -7.17 15.02 28.11
N LEU A 7 -6.48 14.18 27.34
CA LEU A 7 -5.57 14.64 26.31
C LEU A 7 -6.48 15.16 25.20
N GLY A 8 -6.65 16.48 25.17
CA GLY A 8 -7.41 17.17 24.15
C GLY A 8 -7.10 16.53 22.79
N THR A 9 -8.13 16.11 22.06
CA THR A 9 -8.04 15.52 20.74
C THR A 9 -7.28 16.47 19.82
N PHE A 10 -5.96 16.28 19.72
CA PHE A 10 -5.18 16.96 18.69
C PHE A 10 -5.68 16.43 17.34
N ALA A 11 -6.23 17.33 16.53
CA ALA A 11 -6.56 16.97 15.16
C ALA A 11 -5.27 16.48 14.49
N VAL A 12 -5.27 15.24 14.04
CA VAL A 12 -4.13 14.60 13.39
C VAL A 12 -3.82 15.37 12.10
N MET A 13 -2.58 15.83 11.91
CA MET A 13 -2.19 16.70 10.82
C MET A 13 -1.11 16.06 9.95
N ILE A 14 -0.99 16.56 8.73
CA ILE A 14 0.12 16.24 7.81
C ILE A 14 1.06 17.45 7.77
N CYS A 15 2.31 17.27 8.20
CA CYS A 15 3.38 18.25 8.01
C CYS A 15 4.03 18.02 6.65
N VAL A 16 3.87 18.97 5.73
CA VAL A 16 4.40 18.83 4.37
C VAL A 16 5.76 19.49 4.26
N SER A 17 6.79 18.71 3.95
CA SER A 17 8.16 19.20 3.83
C SER A 17 8.42 19.82 2.46
N ILE A 18 8.92 21.07 2.45
CA ILE A 18 9.32 21.82 1.27
C ILE A 18 10.84 22.06 1.30
N GLY A 19 11.55 21.57 0.28
CA GLY A 19 12.98 21.82 0.07
C GLY A 19 13.24 22.48 -1.29
N ARG A 20 13.54 23.78 -1.31
CA ARG A 20 13.77 24.55 -2.54
C ARG A 20 14.99 25.46 -2.46
N GLY A 21 15.74 25.51 -3.57
CA GLY A 21 16.94 26.35 -3.65
C GLY A 21 16.67 27.86 -3.69
N ARG A 22 15.45 28.32 -3.88
CA ARG A 22 15.09 29.75 -3.96
C ARG A 22 13.85 30.07 -3.12
N HIS A 23 13.89 31.16 -2.38
CA HIS A 23 12.79 31.67 -1.54
C HIS A 23 11.45 31.74 -2.28
N ARG A 24 11.45 32.32 -3.50
CA ARG A 24 10.21 32.47 -4.28
C ARG A 24 9.51 31.13 -4.57
N HIS A 25 10.27 30.06 -4.80
CA HIS A 25 9.70 28.73 -5.07
C HIS A 25 9.17 28.09 -3.78
N MET A 26 9.87 28.28 -2.66
CA MET A 26 9.41 27.78 -1.36
C MET A 26 8.11 28.49 -0.93
N ILE A 27 8.02 29.80 -1.10
CA ILE A 27 6.81 30.59 -0.82
C ILE A 27 5.64 30.16 -1.73
N ALA A 28 5.90 29.99 -3.03
CA ALA A 28 4.88 29.57 -3.97
C ALA A 28 4.33 28.17 -3.64
N GLU A 29 5.21 27.22 -3.31
CA GLU A 29 4.77 25.87 -2.88
C GLU A 29 4.02 25.88 -1.55
N HIS A 30 4.45 26.69 -0.58
CA HIS A 30 3.73 26.85 0.68
C HIS A 30 2.30 27.35 0.44
N ARG A 31 2.12 28.41 -0.33
CA ARG A 31 0.79 28.93 -0.69
C ARG A 31 -0.03 27.88 -1.43
N HIS A 32 0.56 27.19 -2.40
CA HIS A 32 -0.13 26.12 -3.14
C HIS A 32 -0.59 24.99 -2.22
N LEU A 33 0.25 24.50 -1.30
CA LEU A 33 -0.12 23.45 -0.35
C LEU A 33 -1.31 23.85 0.52
N VAL A 34 -1.36 25.10 0.97
CA VAL A 34 -2.49 25.57 1.78
C VAL A 34 -3.78 25.61 0.95
N THR A 35 -3.72 25.98 -0.33
CA THR A 35 -4.90 25.85 -1.22
C THR A 35 -5.35 24.40 -1.42
N GLN A 36 -4.44 23.43 -1.23
CA GLN A 36 -4.73 22.00 -1.23
C GLN A 36 -5.18 21.46 0.14
N GLY A 37 -5.24 22.30 1.18
CA GLY A 37 -5.69 21.94 2.52
C GLY A 37 -4.60 21.59 3.53
N ALA A 38 -3.31 21.83 3.22
CA ALA A 38 -2.23 21.63 4.18
C ALA A 38 -2.36 22.60 5.37
N LYS A 39 -2.23 22.06 6.59
CA LYS A 39 -2.39 22.79 7.86
C LYS A 39 -1.07 23.03 8.59
N LEU A 40 0.00 22.36 8.19
CA LEU A 40 1.35 22.49 8.74
C LEU A 40 2.37 22.23 7.62
N VAL A 41 3.37 23.10 7.51
CA VAL A 41 4.42 22.99 6.48
C VAL A 41 5.80 23.07 7.13
N GLU A 42 6.69 22.16 6.75
CA GLU A 42 8.10 22.23 7.12
C GLU A 42 8.88 22.96 6.02
N LEU A 43 9.53 24.06 6.37
CA LEU A 43 10.43 24.79 5.48
C LEU A 43 11.88 24.33 5.72
N ARG A 44 12.42 23.56 4.77
CA ARG A 44 13.79 23.03 4.77
C ARG A 44 14.76 24.10 4.25
N LEU A 45 15.24 24.96 5.16
CA LEU A 45 16.10 26.09 4.82
C LEU A 45 17.50 25.66 4.37
N ASP A 46 17.92 24.46 4.74
CA ASP A 46 19.17 23.83 4.28
C ASP A 46 19.22 23.58 2.77
N TYR A 47 18.08 23.67 2.06
CA TYR A 47 18.02 23.59 0.60
C TYR A 47 18.22 24.93 -0.10
N ILE A 48 18.15 26.06 0.63
CA ILE A 48 18.27 27.40 0.02
C ILE A 48 19.70 27.67 -0.42
N ASN A 49 19.85 28.09 -1.68
CA ASN A 49 21.11 28.51 -2.21
C ASN A 49 21.35 30.00 -1.85
N GLY A 50 22.46 30.28 -1.17
CA GLY A 50 22.85 31.63 -0.75
C GLY A 50 22.19 32.05 0.58
N GLN A 51 22.17 33.36 0.85
CA GLN A 51 21.75 33.92 2.13
C GLN A 51 20.24 33.65 2.41
N ILE A 52 19.94 33.12 3.59
CA ILE A 52 18.56 32.84 4.05
C ILE A 52 17.94 34.16 4.55
N ASN A 53 16.79 34.53 3.99
CA ASN A 53 15.99 35.67 4.42
C ASN A 53 14.71 35.18 5.10
N LEU A 54 14.76 35.02 6.43
CA LEU A 54 13.64 34.57 7.25
C LEU A 54 12.44 35.51 7.16
N LYS A 55 12.65 36.82 7.21
CA LYS A 55 11.56 37.81 7.11
C LYS A 55 10.75 37.62 5.83
N ARG A 56 11.41 37.37 4.71
CA ARG A 56 10.74 37.12 3.43
C ARG A 56 9.96 35.81 3.43
N LEU A 57 10.51 34.74 4.04
CA LEU A 57 9.87 33.43 4.09
C LEU A 57 8.65 33.42 5.04
N CYS A 58 8.73 34.19 6.13
CA CYS A 58 7.74 34.20 7.19
C CYS A 58 6.80 35.41 7.15
N ALA A 59 6.95 36.35 6.21
CA ALA A 59 6.14 37.58 6.11
C ALA A 59 4.65 37.28 5.94
N GLU A 60 4.34 36.30 5.09
CA GLU A 60 2.97 35.84 4.85
C GLU A 60 2.93 34.32 5.06
N ARG A 61 2.72 33.90 6.30
CA ARG A 61 2.57 32.49 6.66
C ARG A 61 1.10 32.09 6.52
N PRO A 62 0.71 31.41 5.42
CA PRO A 62 -0.69 31.05 5.22
C PRO A 62 -1.15 29.91 6.16
N CYS A 63 -0.20 29.17 6.77
CA CYS A 63 -0.44 28.23 7.86
C CYS A 63 0.79 28.15 8.77
N PRO A 64 0.71 27.49 9.96
CA PRO A 64 1.84 27.22 10.83
C PRO A 64 3.01 26.55 10.12
N VAL A 65 4.24 26.90 10.53
CA VAL A 65 5.48 26.40 9.92
C VAL A 65 6.41 25.73 10.93
N VAL A 66 7.08 24.67 10.46
CA VAL A 66 8.26 24.10 11.11
C VAL A 66 9.49 24.63 10.36
N ILE A 67 10.42 25.27 11.06
CA ILE A 67 11.72 25.65 10.50
C ILE A 67 12.73 24.55 10.78
N THR A 68 13.35 24.05 9.72
CA THR A 68 14.38 23.00 9.79
C THR A 68 15.60 23.41 8.98
N ILE A 69 16.78 23.33 9.60
CA ILE A 69 18.08 23.55 8.95
C ILE A 69 18.94 22.31 9.24
N ARG A 70 18.85 21.29 8.39
CA ARG A 70 19.45 19.98 8.63
C ARG A 70 20.87 19.91 8.09
N ARG A 71 21.82 19.42 8.92
CA ARG A 71 23.23 19.17 8.52
C ARG A 71 23.32 17.97 7.58
N GLU A 72 24.38 17.91 6.77
CA GLU A 72 24.63 16.76 5.88
C GLU A 72 24.78 15.44 6.69
N ILE A 73 25.42 15.50 7.85
CA ILE A 73 25.56 14.32 8.73
C ILE A 73 24.21 13.77 9.23
N ASP A 74 23.19 14.61 9.33
CA ASP A 74 21.83 14.26 9.74
C ASP A 74 20.87 14.11 8.53
N GLY A 75 21.42 13.91 7.32
CA GLY A 75 20.66 13.70 6.09
C GLY A 75 20.07 14.97 5.46
N GLY A 76 20.62 16.14 5.80
CA GLY A 76 20.27 17.44 5.20
C GLY A 76 21.24 17.91 4.14
N LYS A 77 21.19 19.23 3.86
CA LYS A 77 22.02 19.89 2.83
C LYS A 77 22.76 21.13 3.34
N TRP A 78 22.75 21.40 4.65
CA TRP A 78 23.47 22.55 5.20
C TRP A 78 24.98 22.38 5.07
N ARG A 79 25.64 23.38 4.49
CA ARG A 79 27.11 23.44 4.24
C ARG A 79 27.80 24.61 4.89
N GLY A 80 27.06 25.53 5.52
CA GLY A 80 27.60 26.63 6.28
C GLY A 80 28.21 26.20 7.61
N SER A 81 28.75 27.15 8.38
CA SER A 81 29.24 26.87 9.74
C SER A 81 28.09 26.53 10.69
N GLU A 82 28.43 25.84 11.77
CA GLU A 82 27.44 25.52 12.83
C GLU A 82 26.98 26.79 13.56
N ASP A 83 27.87 27.75 13.77
CA ASP A 83 27.53 29.03 14.40
C ASP A 83 26.52 29.82 13.57
N GLU A 84 26.73 29.89 12.24
CA GLU A 84 25.81 30.54 11.31
C GLU A 84 24.42 29.82 11.34
N ARG A 85 24.42 28.50 11.31
CA ARG A 85 23.20 27.69 11.39
C ARG A 85 22.41 27.98 12.66
N GLN A 86 23.09 27.95 13.80
CA GLN A 86 22.46 28.23 15.10
C GLN A 86 22.01 29.69 15.23
N MET A 87 22.72 30.64 14.62
CA MET A 87 22.28 32.03 14.57
C MET A 87 20.96 32.18 13.83
N ILE A 88 20.81 31.52 12.66
CA ILE A 88 19.56 31.53 11.91
C ILE A 88 18.42 30.86 12.69
N MET A 89 18.69 29.74 13.39
CA MET A 89 17.71 29.09 14.25
C MET A 89 17.24 30.00 15.39
N ARG A 90 18.16 30.67 16.09
CA ARG A 90 17.82 31.63 17.14
C ARG A 90 17.01 32.82 16.59
N GLN A 91 17.37 33.31 15.40
CA GLN A 91 16.62 34.38 14.75
C GLN A 91 15.19 33.91 14.42
N ALA A 92 15.00 32.69 13.90
CA ALA A 92 13.69 32.13 13.63
C ALA A 92 12.82 32.05 14.90
N ILE A 93 13.42 31.65 16.02
CA ILE A 93 12.73 31.62 17.33
C ILE A 93 12.33 33.03 17.78
N VAL A 94 13.24 34.02 17.65
CA VAL A 94 12.96 35.42 18.00
C VAL A 94 11.87 36.02 17.11
N ASP A 95 11.84 35.66 15.82
CA ASP A 95 10.83 36.08 14.86
C ASP A 95 9.47 35.37 15.09
N GLY A 96 9.40 34.45 16.07
CA GLY A 96 8.17 33.82 16.53
C GLY A 96 7.59 32.80 15.54
N VAL A 97 8.42 31.95 14.96
CA VAL A 97 7.95 30.81 14.16
C VAL A 97 7.20 29.80 15.04
N ASP A 98 6.32 29.00 14.43
CA ASP A 98 5.44 28.11 15.21
C ASP A 98 6.22 26.93 15.81
N TYR A 99 7.11 26.32 15.01
CA TYR A 99 7.96 25.20 15.44
C TYR A 99 9.39 25.38 14.92
N ILE A 100 10.35 24.88 15.70
CA ILE A 100 11.76 24.75 15.31
C ILE A 100 12.22 23.30 15.53
N ASP A 101 12.82 22.69 14.52
CA ASP A 101 13.40 21.34 14.61
C ASP A 101 14.88 21.44 15.02
N LEU A 102 15.23 20.83 16.13
CA LEU A 102 16.55 20.85 16.76
C LEU A 102 17.07 19.44 16.94
N GLU A 103 18.26 19.15 16.47
CA GLU A 103 18.95 17.90 16.80
C GLU A 103 19.33 17.87 18.30
N GLU A 104 19.60 16.68 18.84
CA GLU A 104 19.87 16.47 20.27
C GLU A 104 20.96 17.38 20.84
N ASP A 105 22.08 17.53 20.13
CA ASP A 105 23.20 18.37 20.53
C ASP A 105 22.86 19.88 20.50
N VAL A 106 22.11 20.30 19.49
CA VAL A 106 21.67 21.68 19.30
C VAL A 106 20.59 22.07 20.32
N ALA A 107 19.70 21.15 20.67
CA ALA A 107 18.67 21.37 21.67
C ALA A 107 19.24 21.66 23.07
N LYS A 108 20.47 21.21 23.36
CA LYS A 108 21.22 21.49 24.60
C LYS A 108 21.69 22.94 24.68
N VAL A 109 21.98 23.59 23.56
CA VAL A 109 22.58 24.93 23.51
C VAL A 109 21.60 26.04 23.09
N ILE A 110 20.55 25.71 22.33
CA ILE A 110 19.48 26.64 21.98
C ILE A 110 18.35 26.49 23.02
N ARG A 111 18.26 27.47 23.94
CA ARG A 111 17.23 27.48 25.00
C ARG A 111 15.88 27.92 24.43
N ARG A 112 14.80 27.54 25.12
CA ARG A 112 13.44 28.01 24.86
C ARG A 112 13.36 29.54 24.95
N TYR A 113 12.66 30.13 23.99
CA TYR A 113 12.35 31.54 23.98
C TYR A 113 11.00 31.80 23.29
N GLY A 114 10.20 32.69 23.84
CA GLY A 114 8.89 33.04 23.29
C GLY A 114 7.89 31.86 23.31
N LYS A 115 7.10 31.79 22.24
CA LYS A 115 6.04 30.77 22.06
C LYS A 115 6.40 29.66 21.06
N THR A 116 7.58 29.74 20.44
CA THR A 116 8.03 28.74 19.45
C THR A 116 8.15 27.37 20.10
N LYS A 117 7.46 26.38 19.55
CA LYS A 117 7.51 24.99 20.01
C LYS A 117 8.76 24.29 19.51
N ARG A 118 9.36 23.46 20.36
CA ARG A 118 10.62 22.76 20.10
C ARG A 118 10.31 21.32 19.68
N ILE A 119 10.69 20.96 18.45
CA ILE A 119 10.76 19.58 18.01
C ILE A 119 12.20 19.13 18.25
N VAL A 120 12.42 18.19 19.17
CA VAL A 120 13.75 17.62 19.38
C VAL A 120 13.84 16.30 18.63
N SER A 121 14.78 16.24 17.66
CA SER A 121 14.79 15.19 16.65
C SER A 121 16.03 14.30 16.71
N TYR A 122 15.81 13.02 16.36
CA TYR A 122 16.84 12.01 16.13
C TYR A 122 16.60 11.32 14.78
N HIS A 123 17.68 11.08 14.04
CA HIS A 123 17.66 10.42 12.74
C HIS A 123 18.68 9.30 12.71
N ASP A 124 18.26 8.10 12.25
CA ASP A 124 19.16 7.00 11.96
C ASP A 124 18.85 6.44 10.57
N PHE A 125 19.78 6.63 9.62
CA PHE A 125 19.62 6.22 8.24
C PHE A 125 20.08 4.78 7.97
N ARG A 126 20.49 4.04 9.00
CA ARG A 126 21.03 2.69 8.88
C ARG A 126 20.10 1.64 9.45
N HIS A 127 19.50 1.92 10.61
CA HIS A 127 18.65 0.95 11.31
C HIS A 127 17.68 1.64 12.28
N THR A 128 16.75 0.87 12.81
CA THR A 128 15.91 1.28 13.94
C THR A 128 16.53 0.72 15.23
N PRO A 129 17.09 1.60 16.11
CA PRO A 129 17.78 1.18 17.33
C PRO A 129 16.92 0.28 18.24
N GLU A 130 17.56 -0.61 18.99
CA GLU A 130 16.85 -1.44 19.98
C GLU A 130 16.39 -0.64 21.18
N ASP A 131 17.14 0.37 21.57
CA ASP A 131 16.93 1.21 22.75
C ASP A 131 16.12 2.49 22.45
N LEU A 132 15.13 2.43 21.56
CA LEU A 132 14.25 3.56 21.17
C LEU A 132 13.71 4.31 22.40
N GLY A 133 13.35 3.60 23.48
CA GLY A 133 12.86 4.19 24.70
C GLY A 133 13.89 5.06 25.42
N ALA A 134 15.16 4.64 25.47
CA ALA A 134 16.25 5.43 26.05
C ALA A 134 16.57 6.67 25.22
N ILE A 135 16.56 6.53 23.89
CA ILE A 135 16.72 7.67 22.98
C ILE A 135 15.60 8.68 23.18
N HIS A 136 14.34 8.22 23.17
CA HIS A 136 13.18 9.07 23.41
C HIS A 136 13.28 9.84 24.75
N ALA A 137 13.63 9.13 25.82
CA ALA A 137 13.76 9.75 27.15
C ALA A 137 14.83 10.86 27.17
N ARG A 138 15.96 10.65 26.51
CA ARG A 138 17.02 11.68 26.39
C ARG A 138 16.52 12.92 25.65
N LEU A 139 15.81 12.73 24.54
CA LEU A 139 15.27 13.83 23.74
C LEU A 139 14.17 14.60 24.49
N ALA A 140 13.28 13.87 25.16
CA ALA A 140 12.20 14.45 25.97
C ALA A 140 12.74 15.31 27.11
N ALA A 141 13.86 14.92 27.73
CA ALA A 141 14.53 15.68 28.79
C ALA A 141 15.13 17.02 28.31
N LEU A 142 15.21 17.28 27.03
CA LEU A 142 15.73 18.51 26.43
C LEU A 142 14.66 19.58 26.21
N ASP A 143 13.63 19.61 27.05
CA ASP A 143 12.52 20.57 26.97
C ASP A 143 11.83 20.55 25.60
N ALA A 144 11.50 19.33 25.13
CA ALA A 144 10.80 19.10 23.88
C ALA A 144 9.28 19.30 24.03
N ASP A 145 8.65 20.06 23.14
CA ASP A 145 7.20 20.05 22.96
C ASP A 145 6.75 18.85 22.11
N VAL A 146 7.64 18.41 21.21
CA VAL A 146 7.46 17.22 20.37
C VAL A 146 8.80 16.50 20.25
N VAL A 147 8.82 15.20 20.47
CA VAL A 147 9.97 14.34 20.13
C VAL A 147 9.77 13.79 18.73
N LYS A 148 10.79 13.84 17.89
CA LYS A 148 10.76 13.28 16.53
C LYS A 148 11.82 12.20 16.39
N LEU A 149 11.38 11.01 15.99
CA LEU A 149 12.24 9.87 15.69
C LEU A 149 12.03 9.43 14.23
N ALA A 150 13.10 9.41 13.44
CA ALA A 150 13.07 8.94 12.06
C ALA A 150 14.22 7.95 11.84
N CYS A 151 13.89 6.66 11.80
CA CYS A 151 14.86 5.57 11.75
C CYS A 151 14.63 4.69 10.52
N MET A 152 15.69 4.08 9.96
CA MET A 152 15.55 3.17 8.83
C MET A 152 14.93 1.85 9.28
N ALA A 153 13.86 1.40 8.61
CA ALA A 153 13.33 0.06 8.83
C ALA A 153 14.17 -0.98 8.09
N ASN A 154 14.66 -1.98 8.80
CA ASN A 154 15.33 -3.15 8.24
C ASN A 154 14.44 -4.39 8.29
N SER A 155 13.35 -4.32 9.07
CA SER A 155 12.29 -5.33 9.14
C SER A 155 10.91 -4.69 9.29
N PRO A 156 9.82 -5.40 8.95
CA PRO A 156 8.47 -4.93 9.24
C PRO A 156 8.22 -4.72 10.74
N HIS A 157 8.88 -5.49 11.62
CA HIS A 157 8.78 -5.41 13.08
C HIS A 157 9.25 -4.05 13.63
N ASP A 158 10.19 -3.38 12.97
CA ASP A 158 10.67 -2.06 13.38
C ASP A 158 9.56 -1.01 13.44
N ASN A 159 8.58 -1.11 12.52
CA ASN A 159 7.42 -0.22 12.56
C ASN A 159 6.59 -0.44 13.84
N LEU A 160 6.36 -1.70 14.23
CA LEU A 160 5.60 -2.01 15.45
C LEU A 160 6.29 -1.43 16.70
N ARG A 161 7.60 -1.65 16.83
CA ARG A 161 8.41 -1.09 17.93
C ARG A 161 8.31 0.44 17.99
N MET A 162 8.38 1.09 16.83
CA MET A 162 8.23 2.55 16.73
C MET A 162 6.82 3.00 17.14
N MET A 163 5.76 2.31 16.69
CA MET A 163 4.38 2.66 17.05
C MET A 163 4.08 2.42 18.55
N GLN A 164 4.59 1.35 19.13
CA GLN A 164 4.49 1.09 20.56
C GLN A 164 5.15 2.21 21.40
N LEU A 165 6.32 2.70 20.94
CA LEU A 165 6.95 3.86 21.57
C LEU A 165 6.06 5.09 21.48
N VAL A 166 5.54 5.43 20.29
CA VAL A 166 4.65 6.58 20.09
C VAL A 166 3.44 6.50 21.03
N GLN A 167 2.82 5.31 21.10
CA GLN A 167 1.63 5.08 21.94
C GLN A 167 1.89 5.23 23.44
N SER A 168 3.08 4.84 23.88
CA SER A 168 3.44 4.89 25.32
C SER A 168 4.10 6.22 25.74
N ALA A 169 4.41 7.09 24.80
CA ALA A 169 5.14 8.33 25.03
C ALA A 169 4.31 9.35 25.82
N LYS A 170 4.91 9.95 26.86
CA LYS A 170 4.29 11.02 27.64
C LYS A 170 4.40 12.39 26.97
N VAL A 171 5.47 12.62 26.21
CA VAL A 171 5.66 13.81 25.39
C VAL A 171 5.11 13.52 23.99
N PRO A 172 4.35 14.42 23.37
CA PRO A 172 3.89 14.24 21.99
C PRO A 172 5.02 13.79 21.08
N THR A 173 4.84 12.64 20.39
CA THR A 173 5.93 12.00 19.66
C THR A 173 5.54 11.72 18.22
N VAL A 174 6.39 12.15 17.29
CA VAL A 174 6.33 11.79 15.88
C VAL A 174 7.36 10.70 15.64
N GLY A 175 6.90 9.46 15.56
CA GLY A 175 7.75 8.31 15.27
C GLY A 175 7.47 7.77 13.87
N MET A 176 8.51 7.58 13.07
CA MET A 176 8.37 7.01 11.73
C MET A 176 9.60 6.17 11.35
N CYS A 177 9.35 5.13 10.59
CA CYS A 177 10.40 4.37 9.95
C CYS A 177 10.59 4.83 8.49
N MET A 178 11.83 4.82 8.02
CA MET A 178 12.21 5.19 6.66
C MET A 178 12.34 3.95 5.77
N GLY A 179 12.40 4.17 4.45
CA GLY A 179 12.44 3.11 3.44
C GLY A 179 11.07 2.50 3.15
N ASP A 180 11.02 1.59 2.17
CA ASP A 180 9.77 0.96 1.73
C ASP A 180 9.13 0.10 2.84
N LEU A 181 9.96 -0.54 3.67
CA LEU A 181 9.50 -1.27 4.85
C LEU A 181 8.85 -0.36 5.89
N GLY A 182 9.24 0.93 5.92
CA GLY A 182 8.77 1.91 6.89
C GLY A 182 7.43 2.57 6.57
N THR A 183 6.89 2.37 5.37
CA THR A 183 5.64 3.01 4.90
C THR A 183 4.47 2.90 5.89
N PRO A 184 4.19 1.74 6.53
CA PRO A 184 3.07 1.60 7.46
C PRO A 184 3.14 2.58 8.64
N SER A 185 4.32 2.82 9.20
CA SER A 185 4.48 3.73 10.34
C SER A 185 4.11 5.18 10.01
N ARG A 186 4.35 5.62 8.75
CA ARG A 186 3.99 6.97 8.30
C ARG A 186 2.48 7.17 8.19
N ILE A 187 1.77 6.11 7.78
CA ILE A 187 0.30 6.13 7.61
C ILE A 187 -0.39 5.97 8.95
N LEU A 188 0.16 5.14 9.84
CA LEU A 188 -0.51 4.72 11.07
C LEU A 188 -0.11 5.50 12.31
N CYS A 189 0.93 6.35 12.28
CA CYS A 189 1.42 7.01 13.50
C CYS A 189 0.34 7.87 14.20
N GLY A 190 -0.60 8.46 13.45
CA GLY A 190 -1.75 9.19 14.03
C GLY A 190 -2.66 8.30 14.87
N ARG A 191 -2.90 7.04 14.45
CA ARG A 191 -3.67 6.06 15.22
C ARG A 191 -3.02 5.75 16.58
N PHE A 192 -1.70 5.82 16.64
CA PHE A 192 -0.93 5.58 17.86
C PHE A 192 -0.64 6.84 18.67
N GLY A 193 -1.24 7.99 18.32
CA GLY A 193 -1.17 9.21 19.10
C GLY A 193 -0.12 10.22 18.64
N ALA A 194 0.50 10.05 17.48
CA ALA A 194 1.37 11.08 16.92
C ALA A 194 0.58 12.35 16.58
N PRO A 195 1.06 13.55 16.94
CA PRO A 195 0.36 14.80 16.67
C PRO A 195 0.30 15.14 15.16
N PHE A 196 1.25 14.66 14.39
CA PHE A 196 1.30 14.80 12.94
C PHE A 196 2.24 13.75 12.33
N THR A 197 2.14 13.57 11.00
CA THR A 197 3.10 12.80 10.19
C THR A 197 3.79 13.72 9.18
N TYR A 198 4.82 13.22 8.51
CA TYR A 198 5.53 13.96 7.47
C TYR A 198 5.21 13.42 6.07
N ALA A 199 4.93 14.33 5.14
CA ALA A 199 4.74 14.05 3.73
C ALA A 199 5.66 14.93 2.85
N SER A 200 5.95 14.48 1.62
CA SER A 200 6.60 15.31 0.61
C SER A 200 5.58 16.16 -0.15
N PHE A 201 6.08 17.22 -0.79
CA PHE A 201 5.27 18.04 -1.70
C PHE A 201 4.72 17.21 -2.88
N HIS A 202 5.57 16.38 -3.49
CA HIS A 202 5.23 15.54 -4.65
C HIS A 202 6.03 14.23 -4.59
N HIS A 203 5.49 13.15 -5.20
CA HIS A 203 6.13 11.83 -5.18
C HIS A 203 7.52 11.79 -5.82
N GLU A 204 7.80 12.67 -6.80
CA GLU A 204 9.12 12.80 -7.43
C GLU A 204 10.13 13.65 -6.60
N ARG A 205 9.69 14.23 -5.49
CA ARG A 205 10.47 15.17 -4.68
C ARG A 205 10.53 14.75 -3.23
N LEU A 206 10.95 13.52 -3.03
CA LEU A 206 11.12 12.97 -1.70
C LEU A 206 12.33 13.62 -1.02
N LEU A 207 12.17 13.99 0.24
CA LEU A 207 13.23 14.55 1.09
C LEU A 207 13.80 13.48 2.05
N ALA A 208 13.14 12.34 2.16
CA ALA A 208 13.57 11.19 2.94
C ALA A 208 13.10 9.87 2.29
N PRO A 209 13.85 8.75 2.46
CA PRO A 209 13.48 7.46 1.90
C PRO A 209 12.07 6.99 2.33
N GLY A 210 11.30 6.46 1.39
CA GLY A 210 9.95 5.92 1.65
C GLY A 210 8.90 6.96 2.03
N GLN A 211 9.15 8.25 1.78
CA GLN A 211 8.18 9.33 2.05
C GLN A 211 7.02 9.27 1.05
N LEU A 212 5.80 9.43 1.57
CA LEU A 212 4.59 9.57 0.75
C LEU A 212 4.34 11.06 0.45
N SER A 213 3.70 11.35 -0.70
CA SER A 213 3.30 12.72 -1.02
C SER A 213 2.09 13.16 -0.18
N PHE A 214 1.90 14.49 -0.06
CA PHE A 214 0.71 15.06 0.58
C PHE A 214 -0.58 14.56 -0.08
N GLU A 215 -0.56 14.45 -1.41
CA GLU A 215 -1.71 13.93 -2.17
C GLU A 215 -2.02 12.46 -1.80
N GLN A 216 -1.01 11.60 -1.70
CA GLN A 216 -1.20 10.21 -1.28
C GLN A 216 -1.75 10.13 0.15
N MET A 217 -1.15 10.88 1.09
CA MET A 217 -1.58 10.88 2.49
C MET A 217 -3.01 11.42 2.67
N SER A 218 -3.37 12.47 1.95
CA SER A 218 -4.68 13.11 2.07
C SER A 218 -5.78 12.40 1.26
N LYS A 219 -5.49 11.99 0.00
CA LYS A 219 -6.52 11.48 -0.93
C LYS A 219 -6.65 9.95 -0.93
N ILE A 220 -5.56 9.21 -0.64
CA ILE A 220 -5.60 7.75 -0.60
C ILE A 220 -5.85 7.27 0.83
N TYR A 221 -5.04 7.72 1.79
CA TYR A 221 -5.10 7.22 3.16
C TYR A 221 -6.02 8.04 4.06
N HIS A 222 -6.47 9.22 3.62
CA HIS A 222 -7.30 10.13 4.42
C HIS A 222 -6.76 10.33 5.83
N TYR A 223 -5.44 10.55 5.93
CA TYR A 223 -4.67 10.52 7.17
C TYR A 223 -5.30 11.36 8.29
N GLU A 224 -5.85 12.54 7.98
CA GLU A 224 -6.48 13.42 8.97
C GLU A 224 -7.78 12.86 9.58
N SER A 225 -8.32 11.77 9.03
CA SER A 225 -9.49 11.06 9.57
C SER A 225 -9.09 9.83 10.40
N ILE A 226 -7.79 9.53 10.52
CA ILE A 226 -7.28 8.39 11.29
C ILE A 226 -7.25 8.77 12.77
N ASP A 227 -7.87 7.93 13.60
CA ASP A 227 -7.90 8.06 15.06
C ASP A 227 -7.54 6.73 15.75
N SER A 228 -7.53 6.71 17.08
CA SER A 228 -7.19 5.53 17.89
C SER A 228 -8.11 4.32 17.65
N ASN A 229 -9.33 4.54 17.14
CA ASN A 229 -10.33 3.50 16.87
C ASN A 229 -10.34 3.05 15.41
N THR A 230 -9.54 3.68 14.54
CA THR A 230 -9.48 3.32 13.12
C THR A 230 -9.03 1.88 12.96
N ALA A 231 -9.86 1.05 12.32
CA ALA A 231 -9.53 -0.33 12.03
C ALA A 231 -8.41 -0.43 10.98
N ILE A 232 -7.48 -1.34 11.17
CA ILE A 232 -6.36 -1.55 10.25
C ILE A 232 -6.67 -2.75 9.36
N LEU A 233 -6.69 -2.51 8.06
CA LEU A 233 -6.72 -3.49 6.99
C LEU A 233 -5.46 -3.33 6.15
N GLY A 234 -5.12 -4.31 5.32
CA GLY A 234 -3.96 -4.11 4.46
C GLY A 234 -3.70 -5.18 3.43
N VAL A 235 -2.58 -5.03 2.76
CA VAL A 235 -2.05 -6.04 1.82
C VAL A 235 -0.59 -6.35 2.16
N ILE A 236 -0.24 -7.63 2.15
CA ILE A 236 1.13 -8.10 2.29
C ILE A 236 1.67 -8.64 0.97
N ALA A 237 2.88 -8.19 0.61
CA ALA A 237 3.62 -8.61 -0.58
C ALA A 237 5.10 -8.29 -0.48
N ASP A 238 5.91 -8.83 -1.40
CA ASP A 238 7.28 -8.39 -1.63
C ASP A 238 7.65 -8.57 -3.11
N PRO A 239 7.84 -7.48 -3.87
CA PRO A 239 7.62 -6.06 -3.52
C PRO A 239 6.13 -5.66 -3.45
N ILE A 240 5.82 -4.47 -2.91
CA ILE A 240 4.44 -3.97 -2.74
C ILE A 240 4.15 -2.64 -3.49
N GLY A 241 5.19 -1.93 -3.90
CA GLY A 241 5.11 -0.52 -4.35
C GLY A 241 4.18 -0.21 -5.53
N HIS A 242 3.77 -1.21 -6.31
CA HIS A 242 2.92 -1.04 -7.49
C HIS A 242 1.47 -1.51 -7.31
N SER A 243 1.07 -1.82 -6.08
CA SER A 243 -0.29 -2.30 -5.79
C SER A 243 -1.32 -1.16 -5.81
N PHE A 244 -2.37 -1.31 -6.60
CA PHE A 244 -3.53 -0.41 -6.57
C PHE A 244 -4.53 -0.76 -5.45
N SER A 245 -4.34 -1.87 -4.72
CA SER A 245 -5.25 -2.28 -3.66
C SER A 245 -5.49 -1.21 -2.59
N PRO A 246 -4.46 -0.47 -2.08
CA PRO A 246 -4.70 0.60 -1.12
C PRO A 246 -5.64 1.68 -1.64
N LEU A 247 -5.45 2.13 -2.89
CA LEU A 247 -6.31 3.14 -3.49
C LEU A 247 -7.75 2.66 -3.63
N VAL A 248 -7.95 1.44 -4.15
CA VAL A 248 -9.28 0.86 -4.40
C VAL A 248 -10.03 0.61 -3.09
N HIS A 249 -9.38 -0.03 -2.11
CA HIS A 249 -10.01 -0.33 -0.81
C HIS A 249 -10.28 0.93 0.01
N ASN A 250 -9.34 1.88 0.11
CA ASN A 250 -9.56 3.11 0.87
C ASN A 250 -10.69 3.96 0.26
N THR A 251 -10.81 4.01 -1.08
CA THR A 251 -11.94 4.67 -1.73
C THR A 251 -13.26 4.00 -1.36
N ALA A 252 -13.32 2.67 -1.34
CA ALA A 252 -14.50 1.91 -0.94
C ALA A 252 -14.84 2.10 0.55
N LEU A 253 -13.86 2.05 1.44
CA LEU A 253 -14.03 2.28 2.88
C LEU A 253 -14.61 3.67 3.16
N ARG A 254 -14.10 4.69 2.47
CA ARG A 254 -14.63 6.06 2.59
C ARG A 254 -16.06 6.17 2.11
N GLN A 255 -16.41 5.57 0.95
CA GLN A 255 -17.77 5.55 0.44
C GLN A 255 -18.74 4.88 1.40
N ALA A 256 -18.29 3.81 2.08
CA ALA A 256 -19.06 3.10 3.09
C ALA A 256 -19.07 3.81 4.48
N ALA A 257 -18.47 5.00 4.59
CA ALA A 257 -18.32 5.76 5.84
C ALA A 257 -17.71 4.95 7.00
N MET A 258 -16.78 4.05 6.69
CA MET A 258 -16.12 3.19 7.68
C MET A 258 -14.89 3.86 8.28
N ASN A 259 -14.75 3.81 9.60
CA ASN A 259 -13.52 4.23 10.28
C ASN A 259 -12.46 3.11 10.16
N ALA A 260 -11.88 2.98 8.98
CA ALA A 260 -10.87 1.99 8.68
C ALA A 260 -9.87 2.54 7.65
N VAL A 261 -8.66 2.01 7.65
CA VAL A 261 -7.61 2.34 6.68
C VAL A 261 -6.96 1.05 6.15
N TYR A 262 -6.76 1.02 4.84
CA TYR A 262 -6.11 -0.10 4.15
C TYR A 262 -4.67 0.27 3.77
N VAL A 263 -3.70 -0.45 4.34
CA VAL A 263 -2.27 -0.10 4.35
C VAL A 263 -1.45 -1.14 3.56
N PRO A 264 -0.47 -0.72 2.74
CA PRO A 264 0.47 -1.63 2.13
C PRO A 264 1.58 -2.01 3.13
N PHE A 265 1.79 -3.31 3.35
CA PHE A 265 2.88 -3.85 4.15
C PHE A 265 3.84 -4.61 3.24
N ARG A 266 5.05 -4.08 3.04
CA ARG A 266 6.12 -4.86 2.43
C ARG A 266 6.62 -5.87 3.46
N VAL A 267 6.50 -7.15 3.14
CA VAL A 267 6.89 -8.24 4.04
C VAL A 267 7.82 -9.17 3.27
N PRO A 268 9.14 -9.14 3.52
CA PRO A 268 10.06 -10.15 2.98
C PRO A 268 9.68 -11.56 3.43
N ALA A 269 10.00 -12.57 2.62
CA ALA A 269 9.58 -13.95 2.88
C ALA A 269 10.04 -14.47 4.25
N GLU A 270 11.25 -14.13 4.66
CA GLU A 270 11.82 -14.47 5.96
C GLU A 270 11.14 -13.78 7.16
N SER A 271 10.45 -12.66 6.92
CA SER A 271 9.77 -11.89 7.96
C SER A 271 8.30 -12.26 8.13
N LEU A 272 7.74 -13.13 7.28
CA LEU A 272 6.31 -13.43 7.25
C LEU A 272 5.78 -13.96 8.58
N ASP A 273 6.47 -14.91 9.19
CA ASP A 273 6.03 -15.53 10.45
C ASP A 273 5.99 -14.52 11.60
N GLN A 274 7.01 -13.67 11.71
CA GLN A 274 7.06 -12.61 12.72
C GLN A 274 5.97 -11.57 12.45
N PHE A 275 5.79 -11.14 11.19
CA PHE A 275 4.77 -10.18 10.82
C PHE A 275 3.35 -10.65 11.18
N LEU A 276 3.01 -11.91 10.90
CA LEU A 276 1.70 -12.46 11.25
C LEU A 276 1.49 -12.57 12.77
N THR A 277 2.57 -12.77 13.54
CA THR A 277 2.52 -12.70 15.01
C THR A 277 2.28 -11.25 15.46
N ASP A 278 2.98 -10.30 14.87
CA ASP A 278 2.86 -8.86 15.17
C ASP A 278 1.48 -8.30 14.79
N ALA A 279 0.82 -8.87 13.79
CA ALA A 279 -0.46 -8.39 13.26
C ALA A 279 -1.55 -8.29 14.35
N LYS A 280 -1.58 -9.21 15.32
CA LYS A 280 -2.45 -9.12 16.50
C LYS A 280 -2.14 -7.87 17.35
N THR A 281 -0.87 -7.62 17.62
CA THR A 281 -0.42 -6.46 18.41
C THR A 281 -0.71 -5.14 17.69
N TRP A 282 -0.64 -5.13 16.36
CA TRP A 282 -1.07 -4.00 15.54
C TRP A 282 -2.59 -3.75 15.62
N GLY A 283 -3.38 -4.75 15.96
CA GLY A 283 -4.84 -4.72 15.82
C GLY A 283 -5.27 -4.75 14.35
N ILE A 284 -4.58 -5.53 13.52
CA ILE A 284 -4.96 -5.75 12.12
C ILE A 284 -6.18 -6.68 12.09
N HIS A 285 -7.25 -6.27 11.37
CA HIS A 285 -8.47 -7.04 11.22
C HIS A 285 -8.47 -7.94 10.00
N GLY A 286 -7.80 -7.52 8.92
CA GLY A 286 -7.77 -8.30 7.70
C GLY A 286 -6.63 -7.92 6.77
N LEU A 287 -6.14 -8.92 6.02
CA LEU A 287 -5.03 -8.76 5.08
C LEU A 287 -5.35 -9.44 3.75
N SER A 288 -5.18 -8.71 2.68
CA SER A 288 -4.99 -9.31 1.35
C SER A 288 -3.57 -9.88 1.26
N VAL A 289 -3.43 -11.04 0.64
CA VAL A 289 -2.15 -11.72 0.47
C VAL A 289 -1.86 -11.88 -1.01
N THR A 290 -0.68 -11.42 -1.43
CA THR A 290 -0.23 -11.65 -2.81
C THR A 290 1.19 -12.21 -2.84
N ILE A 291 1.85 -12.17 -4.00
CA ILE A 291 3.19 -12.73 -4.21
C ILE A 291 4.18 -12.17 -3.18
N PRO A 292 5.01 -13.05 -2.54
CA PRO A 292 5.13 -14.49 -2.73
C PRO A 292 4.36 -15.35 -1.70
N HIS A 293 3.46 -14.78 -0.90
CA HIS A 293 3.01 -15.30 0.38
C HIS A 293 1.81 -16.24 0.34
N LYS A 294 1.03 -16.31 -0.77
CA LYS A 294 -0.25 -17.03 -0.85
C LYS A 294 -0.22 -18.50 -0.39
N GLU A 295 0.89 -19.19 -0.60
CA GLU A 295 1.11 -20.58 -0.15
C GLU A 295 1.72 -20.63 1.25
N ALA A 296 2.64 -19.70 1.54
CA ALA A 296 3.38 -19.69 2.80
C ALA A 296 2.49 -19.42 4.02
N VAL A 297 1.46 -18.57 3.88
CA VAL A 297 0.53 -18.22 4.98
C VAL A 297 -0.27 -19.41 5.50
N LEU A 298 -0.43 -20.49 4.70
CA LEU A 298 -1.22 -21.66 5.09
C LEU A 298 -0.75 -22.29 6.40
N LYS A 299 0.54 -22.25 6.68
CA LYS A 299 1.14 -22.82 7.89
C LYS A 299 0.72 -22.10 9.17
N ARG A 300 0.19 -20.89 9.04
CA ARG A 300 -0.19 -20.02 10.16
C ARG A 300 -1.69 -19.96 10.37
N LEU A 301 -2.48 -20.51 9.44
CA LEU A 301 -3.95 -20.51 9.55
C LEU A 301 -4.41 -21.44 10.67
N THR A 302 -5.34 -20.96 11.49
CA THR A 302 -6.08 -21.78 12.48
C THR A 302 -7.34 -22.35 11.86
N LYS A 303 -7.98 -21.57 10.97
CA LYS A 303 -9.17 -21.97 10.19
C LYS A 303 -9.01 -21.59 8.73
N PHE A 304 -9.72 -22.24 7.86
CA PHE A 304 -9.72 -21.91 6.43
C PHE A 304 -11.01 -22.34 5.74
N ASP A 305 -11.38 -21.57 4.71
CA ASP A 305 -12.44 -21.94 3.79
C ASP A 305 -12.09 -23.25 3.06
N PRO A 306 -13.05 -24.14 2.79
CA PRO A 306 -12.78 -25.40 2.07
C PRO A 306 -12.05 -25.23 0.75
N ALA A 307 -12.25 -24.11 0.03
CA ALA A 307 -11.54 -23.82 -1.21
C ALA A 307 -10.03 -23.64 -0.99
N VAL A 308 -9.61 -23.02 0.13
CA VAL A 308 -8.19 -22.84 0.48
C VAL A 308 -7.47 -24.17 0.57
N LYS A 309 -8.09 -25.19 1.18
CA LYS A 309 -7.53 -26.54 1.26
C LYS A 309 -7.36 -27.18 -0.12
N GLY A 310 -8.37 -27.05 -0.97
CA GLY A 310 -8.33 -27.62 -2.33
C GLY A 310 -7.38 -26.90 -3.26
N ILE A 311 -7.24 -25.57 -3.09
CA ILE A 311 -6.34 -24.73 -3.89
C ILE A 311 -4.89 -24.85 -3.39
N GLY A 312 -4.68 -24.97 -2.07
CA GLY A 312 -3.36 -24.92 -1.46
C GLY A 312 -2.76 -23.49 -1.46
N ALA A 313 -3.62 -22.45 -1.42
CA ALA A 313 -3.21 -21.06 -1.35
C ALA A 313 -4.35 -20.20 -0.77
N ALA A 314 -4.02 -19.16 0.01
CA ALA A 314 -4.94 -18.14 0.49
C ALA A 314 -4.51 -16.76 -0.02
N ASN A 315 -5.47 -15.94 -0.46
CA ASN A 315 -5.21 -14.55 -0.84
C ASN A 315 -5.84 -13.55 0.14
N THR A 316 -6.52 -14.03 1.18
CA THR A 316 -7.22 -13.19 2.15
C THR A 316 -7.12 -13.83 3.54
N LEU A 317 -6.75 -13.02 4.52
CA LEU A 317 -6.67 -13.40 5.94
C LEU A 317 -7.61 -12.51 6.74
N VAL A 318 -8.37 -13.10 7.65
CA VAL A 318 -9.22 -12.38 8.61
C VAL A 318 -8.81 -12.79 10.01
N PHE A 319 -8.59 -11.81 10.88
CA PHE A 319 -8.27 -12.03 12.29
C PHE A 319 -9.56 -11.91 13.11
N GLU A 320 -9.99 -13.00 13.73
CA GLU A 320 -11.17 -13.06 14.60
C GLU A 320 -10.76 -13.69 15.94
N ASP A 321 -10.81 -12.91 17.01
CA ASP A 321 -10.37 -13.31 18.35
C ASP A 321 -8.97 -13.94 18.33
N ASP A 322 -8.87 -15.25 18.56
CA ASP A 322 -7.63 -16.01 18.52
C ASP A 322 -7.38 -16.69 17.19
N ASP A 323 -8.32 -16.64 16.27
CA ASP A 323 -8.25 -17.32 14.99
C ASP A 323 -7.64 -16.45 13.88
N LEU A 324 -6.87 -17.09 13.04
CA LEU A 324 -6.42 -16.57 11.76
C LEU A 324 -7.07 -17.40 10.65
N ILE A 325 -8.07 -16.79 9.99
CA ILE A 325 -8.92 -17.48 9.02
C ILE A 325 -8.46 -17.14 7.61
N GLY A 326 -8.19 -18.17 6.80
CA GLY A 326 -7.78 -18.02 5.41
C GLY A 326 -8.91 -18.23 4.42
N TYR A 327 -8.98 -17.35 3.40
CA TYR A 327 -9.90 -17.43 2.28
C TYR A 327 -9.16 -17.31 0.95
N ASN A 328 -9.82 -17.76 -0.14
CA ASN A 328 -9.32 -17.53 -1.49
C ASN A 328 -10.40 -16.89 -2.37
N THR A 329 -10.35 -15.56 -2.46
CA THR A 329 -11.30 -14.78 -3.27
C THR A 329 -10.94 -14.78 -4.75
N ASP A 330 -9.69 -15.12 -5.14
CA ASP A 330 -9.27 -15.21 -6.55
C ASP A 330 -10.07 -16.28 -7.30
N PHE A 331 -10.24 -17.44 -6.68
CA PHE A 331 -11.00 -18.54 -7.24
C PHE A 331 -12.43 -18.12 -7.60
N ARG A 332 -13.16 -17.52 -6.63
CA ARG A 332 -14.54 -17.10 -6.84
C ARG A 332 -14.64 -15.99 -7.87
N ALA A 333 -13.77 -14.98 -7.77
CA ALA A 333 -13.72 -13.87 -8.71
C ALA A 333 -13.46 -14.34 -10.15
N ALA A 334 -12.59 -15.32 -10.32
CA ALA A 334 -12.26 -15.87 -11.62
C ALA A 334 -13.46 -16.59 -12.26
N LEU A 335 -14.16 -17.43 -11.50
CA LEU A 335 -15.37 -18.11 -12.00
C LEU A 335 -16.48 -17.12 -12.33
N ASP A 336 -16.79 -16.20 -11.41
CA ASP A 336 -17.81 -15.16 -11.63
C ASP A 336 -17.51 -14.29 -12.85
N SER A 337 -16.22 -14.08 -13.18
CA SER A 337 -15.80 -13.33 -14.37
C SER A 337 -16.04 -14.10 -15.68
N LEU A 338 -15.82 -15.42 -15.67
CA LEU A 338 -16.08 -16.28 -16.83
C LEU A 338 -17.59 -16.46 -17.09
N GLU A 339 -18.38 -16.59 -16.04
CA GLU A 339 -19.84 -16.77 -16.13
C GLU A 339 -20.53 -15.57 -16.80
N ARG A 340 -20.09 -14.34 -16.47
CA ARG A 340 -20.70 -13.10 -16.99
C ARG A 340 -20.40 -12.77 -18.44
N VAL A 341 -19.33 -13.29 -19.02
CA VAL A 341 -19.00 -13.00 -20.44
C VAL A 341 -20.05 -13.50 -21.41
N LYS A 342 -20.87 -14.47 -20.97
CA LYS A 342 -21.90 -15.11 -21.83
C LYS A 342 -23.33 -14.67 -21.55
N ALA A 343 -23.60 -14.02 -20.40
CA ALA A 343 -24.92 -13.52 -20.06
C ALA A 343 -25.09 -12.06 -20.52
N PRO A 344 -26.16 -11.70 -21.26
CA PRO A 344 -26.48 -10.29 -21.47
C PRO A 344 -26.78 -9.64 -20.11
N VAL A 345 -26.22 -8.45 -19.92
CA VAL A 345 -26.26 -7.67 -18.67
C VAL A 345 -27.70 -7.51 -18.17
N ALA A 346 -28.07 -8.23 -17.12
CA ALA A 346 -29.15 -7.85 -16.24
C ALA A 346 -28.54 -7.15 -15.03
N GLU A 347 -28.92 -5.90 -14.81
CA GLU A 347 -28.42 -5.06 -13.73
C GLU A 347 -28.79 -5.64 -12.35
N GLY A 348 -27.80 -5.75 -11.47
CA GLY A 348 -27.96 -5.85 -10.02
C GLY A 348 -28.30 -7.24 -9.48
N GLY A 349 -27.32 -7.97 -8.97
CA GLY A 349 -27.52 -9.13 -8.08
C GLY A 349 -26.40 -10.16 -8.11
N LEU A 350 -25.88 -10.50 -6.94
CA LEU A 350 -25.01 -11.66 -6.72
C LEU A 350 -25.85 -12.94 -6.87
N ALA A 351 -25.75 -13.62 -8.02
CA ALA A 351 -26.41 -14.92 -8.22
C ALA A 351 -25.63 -16.04 -7.51
N SER A 352 -26.34 -16.97 -6.87
CA SER A 352 -25.75 -18.15 -6.23
C SER A 352 -25.30 -19.17 -7.29
N ALA A 353 -24.07 -19.67 -7.15
CA ALA A 353 -23.33 -20.44 -8.15
C ALA A 353 -23.80 -21.89 -8.43
N ALA A 354 -24.93 -22.32 -7.93
CA ALA A 354 -25.30 -23.75 -7.98
C ALA A 354 -26.18 -24.19 -9.17
N SER A 355 -26.71 -23.26 -9.99
CA SER A 355 -27.68 -23.60 -11.04
C SER A 355 -27.71 -22.69 -12.25
N ASP A 356 -26.55 -22.11 -12.67
CA ASP A 356 -26.50 -21.17 -13.78
C ASP A 356 -26.24 -21.89 -15.13
N PRO A 357 -27.05 -21.62 -16.19
CA PRO A 357 -26.88 -22.24 -17.51
C PRO A 357 -25.51 -21.99 -18.15
N ALA A 358 -24.80 -20.92 -17.78
CA ALA A 358 -23.44 -20.61 -18.27
C ALA A 358 -22.41 -21.69 -17.84
N ASN A 359 -22.59 -22.31 -16.66
CA ASN A 359 -21.73 -23.38 -16.17
C ASN A 359 -21.86 -24.67 -16.99
N ALA A 360 -23.04 -24.96 -17.52
CA ALA A 360 -23.29 -26.13 -18.36
C ALA A 360 -22.56 -26.05 -19.71
N GLU A 361 -22.30 -24.85 -20.23
CA GLU A 361 -21.60 -24.68 -21.51
C GLU A 361 -20.08 -24.87 -21.44
N LEU A 362 -19.44 -24.72 -20.26
CA LEU A 362 -18.01 -24.97 -20.09
C LEU A 362 -17.70 -26.44 -19.77
N GLN A 363 -18.68 -27.19 -19.32
CA GLN A 363 -18.51 -28.60 -18.95
C GLN A 363 -17.98 -29.43 -20.15
N GLY A 364 -16.93 -30.22 -19.90
CA GLY A 364 -16.29 -31.06 -20.92
C GLY A 364 -15.41 -30.29 -21.89
N LYS A 365 -15.44 -28.94 -21.93
CA LYS A 365 -14.58 -28.14 -22.80
C LYS A 365 -13.15 -28.12 -22.27
N LYS A 366 -12.20 -27.83 -23.17
CA LYS A 366 -10.78 -27.73 -22.81
C LYS A 366 -10.39 -26.29 -22.47
N ALA A 367 -9.72 -26.11 -21.34
CA ALA A 367 -9.13 -24.83 -20.93
C ALA A 367 -7.60 -24.95 -20.85
N LEU A 368 -6.89 -23.99 -21.43
CA LEU A 368 -5.43 -23.88 -21.33
C LEU A 368 -5.07 -22.73 -20.40
N ILE A 369 -4.37 -23.06 -19.29
CA ILE A 369 -3.86 -22.09 -18.32
C ILE A 369 -2.38 -21.87 -18.57
N LEU A 370 -1.98 -20.62 -18.83
CA LEU A 370 -0.62 -20.19 -19.02
C LEU A 370 -0.06 -19.61 -17.71
N GLY A 371 0.80 -20.37 -17.03
CA GLY A 371 1.36 -20.06 -15.73
C GLY A 371 1.13 -21.18 -14.71
N ALA A 372 1.90 -21.17 -13.60
CA ALA A 372 1.83 -22.17 -12.54
C ALA A 372 2.02 -21.55 -11.14
N GLY A 373 1.54 -20.32 -10.94
CA GLY A 373 1.53 -19.61 -9.65
C GLY A 373 0.20 -19.75 -8.91
N GLY A 374 0.03 -18.98 -7.82
CA GLY A 374 -1.17 -19.01 -6.99
C GLY A 374 -2.46 -18.70 -7.75
N ALA A 375 -2.44 -17.76 -8.73
CA ALA A 375 -3.58 -17.45 -9.57
C ALA A 375 -3.95 -18.61 -10.50
N ALA A 376 -2.94 -19.25 -11.14
CA ALA A 376 -3.15 -20.43 -11.97
C ALA A 376 -3.73 -21.59 -11.16
N ARG A 377 -3.30 -21.78 -9.93
CA ARG A 377 -3.81 -22.79 -9.00
C ARG A 377 -5.28 -22.56 -8.66
N ALA A 378 -5.65 -21.32 -8.31
CA ALA A 378 -7.04 -20.95 -8.03
C ALA A 378 -7.94 -21.18 -9.25
N MET A 379 -7.49 -20.76 -10.45
CA MET A 379 -8.21 -20.96 -11.69
C MET A 379 -8.37 -22.44 -12.05
N ALA A 380 -7.29 -23.21 -11.98
CA ALA A 380 -7.33 -24.65 -12.28
C ALA A 380 -8.30 -25.41 -11.35
N TYR A 381 -8.26 -25.11 -10.06
CA TYR A 381 -9.17 -25.67 -9.08
C TYR A 381 -10.63 -25.34 -9.42
N GLY A 382 -10.93 -24.08 -9.72
CA GLY A 382 -12.27 -23.63 -10.07
C GLY A 382 -12.82 -24.31 -11.31
N LEU A 383 -12.05 -24.34 -12.40
CA LEU A 383 -12.45 -24.98 -13.64
C LEU A 383 -12.66 -26.50 -13.49
N LYS A 384 -11.85 -27.16 -12.68
CA LYS A 384 -12.04 -28.59 -12.36
C LYS A 384 -13.36 -28.83 -11.61
N LYS A 385 -13.77 -27.94 -10.71
CA LYS A 385 -15.08 -28.00 -10.04
C LYS A 385 -16.26 -27.89 -11.00
N LEU A 386 -16.06 -27.20 -12.15
CA LEU A 386 -17.03 -27.07 -13.23
C LEU A 386 -16.91 -28.21 -14.27
N ASN A 387 -16.15 -29.26 -13.99
CA ASN A 387 -15.87 -30.37 -14.92
C ASN A 387 -15.28 -29.93 -16.27
N VAL A 388 -14.43 -28.89 -16.26
CA VAL A 388 -13.67 -28.44 -17.43
C VAL A 388 -12.38 -29.26 -17.53
N ASN A 389 -11.98 -29.63 -18.75
CA ASN A 389 -10.71 -30.33 -19.02
C ASN A 389 -9.54 -29.33 -19.00
N VAL A 390 -8.87 -29.23 -17.87
CA VAL A 390 -7.78 -28.26 -17.65
C VAL A 390 -6.45 -28.80 -18.13
N VAL A 391 -5.73 -27.98 -18.89
CA VAL A 391 -4.33 -28.19 -19.29
C VAL A 391 -3.50 -27.02 -18.79
N ILE A 392 -2.38 -27.28 -18.12
CA ILE A 392 -1.48 -26.25 -17.59
C ILE A 392 -0.21 -26.20 -18.41
N SER A 393 0.23 -24.99 -18.76
CA SER A 393 1.52 -24.74 -19.40
C SER A 393 2.28 -23.62 -18.71
N SER A 394 3.57 -23.82 -18.46
CA SER A 394 4.42 -22.81 -17.84
C SER A 394 5.84 -22.90 -18.37
N ARG A 395 6.53 -21.75 -18.46
CA ARG A 395 7.98 -21.70 -18.78
C ARG A 395 8.82 -22.59 -17.87
N THR A 396 8.38 -22.77 -16.63
CA THR A 396 8.99 -23.72 -15.68
C THR A 396 8.15 -25.00 -15.66
N LEU A 397 8.47 -25.95 -16.54
CA LEU A 397 7.73 -27.21 -16.71
C LEU A 397 7.53 -27.95 -15.39
N ARG A 398 8.54 -28.04 -14.53
CA ARG A 398 8.46 -28.70 -13.22
C ARG A 398 7.34 -28.10 -12.33
N ARG A 399 7.13 -26.78 -12.39
CA ARG A 399 6.02 -26.11 -11.66
C ARG A 399 4.67 -26.47 -12.25
N ALA A 400 4.55 -26.53 -13.59
CA ALA A 400 3.32 -26.95 -14.27
C ALA A 400 2.96 -28.40 -13.90
N GLN A 401 3.94 -29.31 -13.93
CA GLN A 401 3.77 -30.71 -13.55
C GLN A 401 3.32 -30.87 -12.09
N ALA A 402 3.95 -30.16 -11.16
CA ALA A 402 3.60 -30.19 -9.74
C ALA A 402 2.16 -29.68 -9.50
N LEU A 403 1.78 -28.58 -10.18
CA LEU A 403 0.43 -28.03 -10.08
C LEU A 403 -0.59 -28.98 -10.72
N ALA A 404 -0.32 -29.51 -11.90
CA ALA A 404 -1.20 -30.45 -12.60
C ALA A 404 -1.46 -31.73 -11.76
N ALA A 405 -0.40 -32.29 -11.16
CA ALA A 405 -0.53 -33.43 -10.25
C ALA A 405 -1.38 -33.10 -9.01
N ALA A 406 -1.17 -31.91 -8.40
CA ALA A 406 -1.94 -31.50 -7.22
C ALA A 406 -3.45 -31.29 -7.48
N ILE A 407 -3.80 -30.81 -8.69
CA ILE A 407 -5.18 -30.53 -9.10
C ILE A 407 -5.83 -31.74 -9.82
N GLY A 408 -5.04 -32.71 -10.29
CA GLY A 408 -5.53 -33.84 -11.07
C GLY A 408 -5.92 -33.43 -12.51
N CYS A 409 -5.02 -32.71 -13.21
CA CYS A 409 -5.23 -32.26 -14.59
C CYS A 409 -3.98 -32.52 -15.45
N GLU A 410 -4.06 -32.21 -16.74
CA GLU A 410 -2.97 -32.38 -17.70
C GLU A 410 -1.98 -31.21 -17.64
N CYS A 411 -0.74 -31.43 -18.05
CA CYS A 411 0.20 -30.37 -18.35
C CYS A 411 0.88 -30.59 -19.71
N VAL A 412 1.30 -29.49 -20.33
CA VAL A 412 2.03 -29.48 -21.59
C VAL A 412 3.25 -28.57 -21.49
N ASP A 413 4.34 -28.92 -22.18
CA ASP A 413 5.51 -28.06 -22.27
C ASP A 413 5.15 -26.69 -22.87
N TRP A 414 5.83 -25.64 -22.41
CA TRP A 414 5.57 -24.28 -22.89
C TRP A 414 5.68 -24.13 -24.41
N ASN A 415 6.64 -24.82 -25.05
CA ASN A 415 6.84 -24.75 -26.48
C ASN A 415 5.72 -25.44 -27.26
N ASN A 416 5.03 -26.38 -26.63
CA ASN A 416 3.93 -27.16 -27.26
C ASN A 416 2.54 -26.60 -26.89
N ARG A 417 2.43 -25.45 -26.19
CA ARG A 417 1.14 -24.89 -25.76
C ARG A 417 0.18 -24.58 -26.90
N HIS A 418 0.71 -24.26 -28.08
CA HIS A 418 -0.09 -23.97 -29.28
C HIS A 418 -0.65 -25.23 -29.97
N ALA A 419 -0.18 -26.43 -29.63
CA ALA A 419 -0.77 -27.68 -30.08
C ALA A 419 -2.12 -27.96 -29.38
N ILE A 420 -2.39 -27.26 -28.28
CA ILE A 420 -3.67 -27.33 -27.59
C ILE A 420 -4.65 -26.39 -28.29
N SER A 421 -5.85 -26.87 -28.61
CA SER A 421 -6.97 -26.07 -29.14
C SER A 421 -7.99 -25.84 -28.01
N PRO A 422 -7.82 -24.84 -27.15
CA PRO A 422 -8.69 -24.64 -26.01
C PRO A 422 -9.96 -23.88 -26.41
N ALA A 423 -11.08 -24.14 -25.71
CA ALA A 423 -12.25 -23.26 -25.72
C ALA A 423 -12.05 -22.03 -24.83
N VAL A 424 -11.22 -22.18 -23.78
CA VAL A 424 -10.88 -21.08 -22.84
C VAL A 424 -9.36 -21.00 -22.72
N LEU A 425 -8.78 -19.87 -23.08
CA LEU A 425 -7.37 -19.54 -22.90
C LEU A 425 -7.23 -18.57 -21.73
N ILE A 426 -6.38 -18.88 -20.74
CA ILE A 426 -6.24 -18.06 -19.54
C ILE A 426 -4.77 -17.74 -19.30
N ASN A 427 -4.42 -16.46 -19.32
CA ASN A 427 -3.10 -15.99 -18.92
C ASN A 427 -3.06 -15.72 -17.42
N CYS A 428 -2.38 -16.59 -16.68
CA CYS A 428 -2.04 -16.44 -15.28
C CYS A 428 -0.53 -16.14 -15.07
N SER A 429 0.17 -15.74 -16.13
CA SER A 429 1.58 -15.34 -16.09
C SER A 429 1.71 -13.81 -16.09
N PRO A 430 2.88 -13.24 -15.73
CA PRO A 430 3.10 -11.80 -15.81
C PRO A 430 3.42 -11.30 -17.23
N VAL A 431 3.35 -12.15 -18.26
CA VAL A 431 3.64 -11.75 -19.65
C VAL A 431 2.58 -10.77 -20.13
N GLY A 432 3.00 -9.64 -20.68
CA GLY A 432 2.14 -8.54 -21.10
C GLY A 432 1.87 -7.50 -20.02
N MET A 433 2.39 -7.69 -18.79
CA MET A 433 2.32 -6.71 -17.70
C MET A 433 3.40 -5.64 -17.87
N HIS A 434 3.10 -4.41 -17.44
CA HIS A 434 4.09 -3.32 -17.40
C HIS A 434 5.35 -3.75 -16.60
N PRO A 435 6.58 -3.44 -17.06
CA PRO A 435 6.91 -2.62 -18.27
C PRO A 435 6.86 -3.36 -19.61
N ASN A 436 6.76 -4.68 -19.63
CA ASN A 436 6.87 -5.52 -20.85
C ASN A 436 5.51 -5.67 -21.57
N VAL A 437 4.90 -4.54 -21.89
CA VAL A 437 3.52 -4.47 -22.45
C VAL A 437 3.39 -4.99 -23.88
N ASP A 438 4.49 -5.10 -24.60
CA ASP A 438 4.55 -5.56 -25.99
C ASP A 438 4.75 -7.09 -26.12
N GLU A 439 4.75 -7.81 -24.99
CA GLU A 439 4.85 -9.26 -24.97
C GLU A 439 3.46 -9.90 -24.89
N THR A 440 3.30 -11.07 -25.56
CA THR A 440 2.11 -11.92 -25.45
C THR A 440 2.50 -13.35 -25.12
N PRO A 441 1.77 -14.06 -24.24
CA PRO A 441 2.08 -15.44 -23.90
C PRO A 441 1.56 -16.44 -24.93
N TYR A 442 0.75 -16.00 -25.90
CA TYR A 442 0.10 -16.86 -26.89
C TYR A 442 0.08 -16.20 -28.26
N ASP A 443 0.44 -16.93 -29.33
CA ASP A 443 0.51 -16.42 -30.69
C ASP A 443 -0.90 -16.19 -31.25
N LYS A 444 -1.14 -15.01 -31.81
CA LYS A 444 -2.41 -14.60 -32.42
C LYS A 444 -2.91 -15.53 -33.53
N ASN A 445 -2.00 -16.20 -34.25
CA ASN A 445 -2.36 -17.12 -35.31
C ASN A 445 -3.09 -18.39 -34.81
N HIS A 446 -3.05 -18.64 -33.51
CA HIS A 446 -3.75 -19.73 -32.85
C HIS A 446 -5.04 -19.30 -32.13
N LEU A 447 -5.35 -17.99 -32.13
CA LEU A 447 -6.60 -17.46 -31.61
C LEU A 447 -7.75 -17.70 -32.57
N ARG A 448 -8.92 -18.03 -32.10
CA ARG A 448 -10.15 -18.31 -32.88
C ARG A 448 -11.34 -17.63 -32.25
N ASN A 449 -12.28 -17.15 -33.06
CA ASN A 449 -13.49 -16.45 -32.62
C ASN A 449 -14.39 -17.27 -31.66
N SER A 450 -14.23 -18.59 -31.62
CA SER A 450 -14.94 -19.48 -30.71
C SER A 450 -14.32 -19.55 -29.30
N MET A 451 -13.17 -18.90 -29.10
CA MET A 451 -12.45 -18.93 -27.81
C MET A 451 -12.92 -17.83 -26.88
N ILE A 452 -12.87 -18.14 -25.58
CA ILE A 452 -12.85 -17.14 -24.51
C ILE A 452 -11.38 -16.93 -24.14
N VAL A 453 -10.91 -15.69 -24.18
CA VAL A 453 -9.56 -15.31 -23.78
C VAL A 453 -9.63 -14.48 -22.51
N PHE A 454 -9.08 -15.03 -21.43
CA PHE A 454 -9.01 -14.38 -20.14
C PHE A 454 -7.57 -14.01 -19.80
N ASP A 455 -7.30 -12.72 -19.63
CA ASP A 455 -6.01 -12.25 -19.17
C ASP A 455 -6.11 -11.73 -17.75
N MET A 456 -5.37 -12.34 -16.81
CA MET A 456 -5.34 -11.91 -15.41
C MET A 456 -4.42 -10.69 -15.19
N VAL A 457 -3.65 -10.29 -16.20
CA VAL A 457 -2.91 -9.02 -16.16
C VAL A 457 -3.91 -7.87 -16.23
N TYR A 458 -3.84 -6.96 -15.25
CA TYR A 458 -4.73 -5.80 -15.18
C TYR A 458 -4.04 -4.47 -15.49
N ASN A 459 -2.71 -4.42 -15.47
CA ASN A 459 -1.93 -3.24 -15.84
C ASN A 459 -0.92 -3.59 -16.96
N PRO A 460 -1.23 -3.22 -18.21
CA PRO A 460 -2.39 -2.50 -18.73
C PRO A 460 -3.68 -3.37 -18.80
N GLU A 461 -4.86 -2.73 -18.81
CA GLU A 461 -6.15 -3.44 -19.02
C GLU A 461 -6.19 -4.11 -20.40
N ASN A 462 -5.73 -3.39 -21.43
CA ASN A 462 -5.65 -3.89 -22.80
C ASN A 462 -4.23 -4.36 -23.11
N THR A 463 -3.88 -5.56 -22.62
CA THR A 463 -2.63 -6.23 -22.96
C THR A 463 -2.56 -6.54 -24.45
N LEU A 464 -1.38 -6.90 -24.96
CA LEU A 464 -1.25 -7.35 -26.35
C LEU A 464 -2.14 -8.57 -26.62
N LEU A 465 -2.20 -9.53 -25.69
CA LEU A 465 -3.08 -10.69 -25.78
C LEU A 465 -4.56 -10.29 -25.95
N ILE A 466 -5.06 -9.36 -25.15
CA ILE A 466 -6.46 -8.88 -25.21
C ILE A 466 -6.73 -8.14 -26.52
N LYS A 467 -5.80 -7.32 -26.99
CA LYS A 467 -5.91 -6.63 -28.29
C LYS A 467 -5.99 -7.61 -29.45
N GLU A 468 -5.10 -8.59 -29.48
CA GLU A 468 -5.06 -9.62 -30.51
C GLU A 468 -6.29 -10.53 -30.46
N ALA A 469 -6.77 -10.89 -29.26
CA ALA A 469 -7.99 -11.67 -29.09
C ALA A 469 -9.24 -10.94 -29.65
N ARG A 470 -9.38 -9.65 -29.36
CA ARG A 470 -10.46 -8.83 -29.92
C ARG A 470 -10.39 -8.72 -31.45
N ALA A 471 -9.17 -8.59 -32.00
CA ALA A 471 -8.96 -8.55 -33.45
C ALA A 471 -9.32 -9.88 -34.17
N GLN A 472 -9.39 -10.97 -33.39
CA GLN A 472 -9.84 -12.30 -33.86
C GLN A 472 -11.27 -12.63 -33.43
N ASP A 473 -12.05 -11.62 -33.02
CA ASP A 473 -13.44 -11.74 -32.55
C ASP A 473 -13.64 -12.73 -31.39
N CYS A 474 -12.62 -12.95 -30.56
CA CYS A 474 -12.73 -13.73 -29.35
C CYS A 474 -13.56 -13.02 -28.29
N LEU A 475 -14.27 -13.77 -27.47
CA LEU A 475 -14.81 -13.23 -26.23
C LEU A 475 -13.67 -12.98 -25.24
N VAL A 476 -13.62 -11.79 -24.61
CA VAL A 476 -12.50 -11.44 -23.72
C VAL A 476 -12.95 -11.13 -22.30
N VAL A 477 -12.15 -11.57 -21.33
CA VAL A 477 -12.22 -11.20 -19.91
C VAL A 477 -10.95 -10.48 -19.53
N THR A 478 -11.05 -9.27 -18.99
CA THR A 478 -9.87 -8.49 -18.59
C THR A 478 -9.51 -8.69 -17.13
N GLY A 479 -8.23 -8.52 -16.80
CA GLY A 479 -7.74 -8.60 -15.43
C GLY A 479 -8.33 -7.55 -14.51
N VAL A 480 -8.81 -6.42 -15.04
CA VAL A 480 -9.52 -5.38 -14.26
C VAL A 480 -10.79 -5.93 -13.63
N GLU A 481 -11.61 -6.64 -14.41
CA GLU A 481 -12.84 -7.24 -13.89
C GLU A 481 -12.55 -8.22 -12.77
N MET A 482 -11.57 -9.09 -12.95
CA MET A 482 -11.16 -10.02 -11.91
C MET A 482 -10.59 -9.31 -10.67
N PHE A 483 -9.70 -8.32 -10.87
CA PHE A 483 -9.12 -7.56 -9.76
C PHE A 483 -10.20 -6.94 -8.88
N VAL A 484 -11.19 -6.27 -9.49
CA VAL A 484 -12.25 -5.61 -8.74
C VAL A 484 -13.14 -6.64 -8.04
N ARG A 485 -13.44 -7.80 -8.68
CA ARG A 485 -14.25 -8.85 -8.05
C ARG A 485 -13.59 -9.44 -6.81
N GLN A 486 -12.30 -9.82 -6.91
CA GLN A 486 -11.60 -10.36 -5.76
C GLN A 486 -11.48 -9.32 -4.63
N ALA A 487 -11.24 -8.04 -4.98
CA ALA A 487 -11.17 -6.94 -4.00
C ALA A 487 -12.55 -6.68 -3.34
N SER A 488 -13.65 -6.78 -4.11
CA SER A 488 -15.01 -6.66 -3.57
C SER A 488 -15.34 -7.78 -2.58
N LEU A 489 -14.95 -9.00 -2.89
CA LEU A 489 -15.12 -10.14 -1.97
C LEU A 489 -14.27 -9.97 -0.72
N GLN A 490 -13.03 -9.49 -0.84
CA GLN A 490 -12.18 -9.15 0.29
C GLN A 490 -12.80 -8.06 1.15
N PHE A 491 -13.31 -6.99 0.53
CA PHE A 491 -14.00 -5.92 1.24
C PHE A 491 -15.16 -6.46 2.08
N LYS A 492 -15.99 -7.34 1.52
CA LYS A 492 -17.10 -7.98 2.24
C LYS A 492 -16.62 -8.83 3.41
N LEU A 493 -15.55 -9.61 3.24
CA LEU A 493 -14.94 -10.40 4.31
C LEU A 493 -14.38 -9.53 5.44
N PHE A 494 -13.78 -8.38 5.11
CA PHE A 494 -13.20 -7.47 6.09
C PHE A 494 -14.23 -6.63 6.85
N THR A 495 -15.36 -6.30 6.20
CA THR A 495 -16.29 -5.27 6.69
C THR A 495 -17.70 -5.80 6.99
N GLY A 496 -18.04 -6.97 6.49
CA GLY A 496 -19.41 -7.51 6.50
C GLY A 496 -20.37 -6.82 5.53
N GLN A 497 -19.94 -5.76 4.79
CA GLN A 497 -20.76 -4.97 3.88
C GLN A 497 -20.45 -5.31 2.41
N ASP A 498 -21.43 -5.11 1.55
CA ASP A 498 -21.20 -5.25 0.11
C ASP A 498 -20.34 -4.08 -0.41
N ALA A 499 -19.40 -4.40 -1.27
CA ALA A 499 -18.48 -3.43 -1.83
C ALA A 499 -19.15 -2.51 -2.87
N PRO A 500 -18.81 -1.22 -2.93
CA PRO A 500 -19.24 -0.32 -3.99
C PRO A 500 -18.51 -0.63 -5.30
N TRP A 501 -18.93 -1.68 -5.97
CA TRP A 501 -18.29 -2.29 -7.14
C TRP A 501 -17.92 -1.28 -8.25
N GLU A 502 -18.89 -0.48 -8.68
CA GLU A 502 -18.67 0.48 -9.77
C GLU A 502 -17.60 1.51 -9.42
N LEU A 503 -17.66 2.03 -8.19
CA LEU A 503 -16.67 2.98 -7.69
C LEU A 503 -15.26 2.37 -7.65
N MET A 504 -15.13 1.12 -7.19
CA MET A 504 -13.85 0.41 -7.14
C MET A 504 -13.27 0.21 -8.55
N ARG A 505 -14.12 -0.17 -9.52
CA ARG A 505 -13.74 -0.35 -10.92
C ARG A 505 -13.28 0.95 -11.56
N ASP A 506 -14.07 2.00 -11.40
CA ASP A 506 -13.76 3.31 -11.99
C ASP A 506 -12.51 3.94 -11.35
N THR A 507 -12.30 3.72 -10.07
CA THR A 507 -11.10 4.15 -9.35
C THR A 507 -9.86 3.46 -9.93
N LEU A 508 -9.91 2.14 -10.12
CA LEU A 508 -8.82 1.38 -10.71
C LEU A 508 -8.52 1.85 -12.15
N LYS A 509 -9.55 2.00 -12.98
CA LYS A 509 -9.39 2.45 -14.37
C LYS A 509 -8.77 3.84 -14.48
N ARG A 510 -9.21 4.78 -13.65
CA ARG A 510 -8.63 6.14 -13.60
C ARG A 510 -7.16 6.11 -13.18
N ALA A 511 -6.81 5.34 -12.17
CA ALA A 511 -5.43 5.22 -11.69
C ALA A 511 -4.49 4.64 -12.76
N MET A 512 -4.92 3.62 -13.49
CA MET A 512 -4.16 3.04 -14.60
C MET A 512 -4.03 4.00 -15.79
N GLY A 513 -5.03 4.82 -16.05
CA GLY A 513 -4.98 5.88 -17.08
C GLY A 513 -3.99 6.98 -16.73
N ALA A 514 -3.97 7.44 -15.49
CA ALA A 514 -3.05 8.47 -15.00
C ALA A 514 -1.59 7.99 -14.95
N ALA A 515 -1.34 6.72 -14.70
CA ALA A 515 0.01 6.15 -14.69
C ALA A 515 0.65 6.05 -16.10
N ARG A 516 -0.10 6.39 -17.17
CA ARG A 516 0.36 6.38 -18.58
C ARG A 516 0.76 7.76 -19.11
N MET A 517 0.46 8.82 -18.36
CA MET A 517 0.81 10.21 -18.68
C MET A 517 2.09 10.64 -17.94
#